data_7cbccf1c3f283d8ad7c0fdd28c28d73b
#
_entry.id   7cbccf1c3f283d8ad7c0fdd28c28d73b
#
_cell.length_a   1.000
_cell.length_b   1.000
_cell.length_c   1.000
_cell.angle_alpha   90.00
_cell.angle_beta   90.00
_cell.angle_gamma   90.00
#
_symmetry.space_group_name_H-M   'P 1'
#
loop_
_entity.id
_entity.type
_entity.pdbx_description
1 polymer ?
#
loop_
_entity_poly.entity_id
_entity_poly.type
_entity_poly.pdbx_seq_one_letter_code
_entity_poly.pdbx_strand_id
1 'polypeptide(L)'
;MLLDLREDKKLKGVERTYFRNIFLIDDFTASGKSFVRYDENAKKFKGKLSKIIDQLCARNIERTDEEIAAGQKEELHLSYLLDANQPEIHIDILFCMATDKAEKNISKGLDDFLDKQGYNKVKYHIHVVQKLDESLSTDITGDPELMKVLENPKYLHQNLKDDTAYKVGSVNKPYLGFDECALPVVLSHNTPNNSLPILWQDTDNDQEFKGLFPRISRH
;
A
#
# COMPACT_ATOMS: atom_id res chain seq x y z
N MET A 1 -9.46 20.95 -3.46
CA MET A 1 -8.02 20.86 -3.76
C MET A 1 -7.71 20.48 -5.22
N LEU A 2 -8.25 19.41 -5.82
CA LEU A 2 -7.97 19.06 -7.22
C LEU A 2 -8.68 19.99 -8.22
N LEU A 3 -9.88 20.48 -7.91
CA LEU A 3 -10.58 21.51 -8.69
C LEU A 3 -9.86 22.86 -8.65
N ASP A 4 -9.34 23.23 -7.47
CA ASP A 4 -8.61 24.49 -7.25
C ASP A 4 -7.35 24.57 -8.14
N LEU A 5 -6.61 23.46 -8.29
CA LEU A 5 -5.45 23.40 -9.19
C LEU A 5 -5.80 23.60 -10.66
N ARG A 6 -7.01 23.27 -11.09
CA ARG A 6 -7.51 23.53 -12.45
C ARG A 6 -7.97 24.97 -12.63
N GLU A 7 -8.65 25.53 -11.62
CA GLU A 7 -9.17 26.88 -11.67
C GLU A 7 -8.05 27.94 -11.60
N ASP A 8 -7.04 27.74 -10.78
CA ASP A 8 -5.88 28.61 -10.70
C ASP A 8 -5.11 28.73 -12.06
N LYS A 9 -5.18 27.73 -12.91
CA LYS A 9 -4.54 27.76 -14.22
C LYS A 9 -5.40 28.31 -15.35
N LYS A 10 -6.75 28.27 -15.22
CA LYS A 10 -7.66 28.98 -16.13
C LYS A 10 -7.43 30.49 -16.11
N LEU A 11 -6.99 31.06 -14.96
CA LEU A 11 -6.68 32.46 -14.79
C LEU A 11 -5.49 32.95 -15.64
N LYS A 12 -4.69 32.07 -16.25
CA LYS A 12 -3.49 32.42 -17.04
C LYS A 12 -3.65 32.19 -18.55
N GLY A 13 -4.87 32.01 -19.06
CA GLY A 13 -5.12 31.85 -20.50
C GLY A 13 -4.71 30.52 -21.10
N VAL A 14 -4.45 29.51 -20.28
CA VAL A 14 -4.15 28.14 -20.73
C VAL A 14 -5.45 27.35 -20.70
N GLU A 15 -5.97 26.99 -21.88
CA GLU A 15 -7.30 26.38 -22.01
C GLU A 15 -7.46 25.06 -21.26
N ARG A 16 -6.44 24.21 -21.17
CA ARG A 16 -6.43 23.00 -20.33
C ARG A 16 -5.01 22.57 -20.00
N THR A 17 -4.73 22.27 -18.73
CA THR A 17 -3.45 21.69 -18.31
C THR A 17 -3.68 20.27 -17.80
N TYR A 18 -2.92 19.33 -18.34
CA TYR A 18 -2.96 17.92 -17.97
C TYR A 18 -1.64 17.49 -17.35
N PHE A 19 -1.71 16.53 -16.42
CA PHE A 19 -0.53 15.89 -15.89
C PHE A 19 -0.10 14.76 -16.83
N ARG A 20 1.20 14.62 -17.03
CA ARG A 20 1.79 13.54 -17.84
C ARG A 20 2.48 12.49 -16.99
N ASN A 21 3.08 12.93 -15.89
CA ASN A 21 3.81 12.07 -14.96
C ASN A 21 3.11 12.10 -13.61
N ILE A 22 2.98 10.95 -13.01
CA ILE A 22 2.35 10.75 -11.70
C ILE A 22 3.38 10.13 -10.79
N PHE A 23 3.64 10.78 -9.64
CA PHE A 23 4.53 10.28 -8.61
C PHE A 23 3.72 9.79 -7.43
N LEU A 24 3.87 8.51 -7.10
CA LEU A 24 3.26 7.90 -5.93
C LEU A 24 4.38 7.63 -4.92
N ILE A 25 4.35 8.31 -3.79
CA ILE A 25 5.41 8.23 -2.79
C ILE A 25 4.85 7.58 -1.52
N ASP A 26 5.56 6.58 -1.01
CA ASP A 26 5.27 5.96 0.29
C ASP A 26 6.58 5.74 1.06
N ASP A 27 6.49 5.69 2.37
CA ASP A 27 7.66 5.61 3.25
C ASP A 27 8.29 4.21 3.29
N PHE A 28 7.46 3.17 3.34
CA PHE A 28 7.92 1.81 3.60
C PHE A 28 7.03 0.74 2.97
N THR A 29 7.68 -0.31 2.46
CA THR A 29 7.00 -1.56 2.11
C THR A 29 7.89 -2.78 2.31
N ALA A 30 7.36 -3.86 2.89
CA ALA A 30 8.10 -5.10 3.09
C ALA A 30 7.55 -6.28 2.29
N SER A 31 6.22 -6.46 2.26
CA SER A 31 5.60 -7.56 1.50
C SER A 31 5.06 -7.14 0.14
N GLY A 32 4.83 -5.84 -0.07
CA GLY A 32 4.16 -5.33 -1.27
C GLY A 32 2.65 -5.57 -1.33
N LYS A 33 2.10 -6.47 -0.51
CA LYS A 33 0.69 -6.91 -0.59
C LYS A 33 -0.35 -5.82 -0.28
N SER A 34 0.03 -4.77 0.45
CA SER A 34 -0.84 -3.61 0.70
C SER A 34 -1.01 -2.71 -0.52
N PHE A 35 -0.10 -2.80 -1.49
CA PHE A 35 -0.07 -1.97 -2.70
C PHE A 35 -0.85 -2.58 -3.85
N VAL A 36 -0.61 -3.85 -4.13
CA VAL A 36 -1.36 -4.60 -5.14
C VAL A 36 -1.36 -6.08 -4.80
N ARG A 37 -2.54 -6.72 -4.85
CA ARG A 37 -2.71 -8.17 -4.72
C ARG A 37 -4.01 -8.59 -5.35
N TYR A 38 -4.06 -9.80 -5.87
CA TYR A 38 -5.30 -10.44 -6.26
C TYR A 38 -5.96 -11.11 -5.05
N ASP A 39 -7.25 -10.85 -4.84
CA ASP A 39 -8.05 -11.48 -3.80
C ASP A 39 -8.90 -12.58 -4.45
N GLU A 40 -8.51 -13.83 -4.21
CA GLU A 40 -9.17 -15.01 -4.79
C GLU A 40 -10.64 -15.14 -4.38
N ASN A 41 -10.97 -14.75 -3.15
CA ASN A 41 -12.35 -14.82 -2.64
C ASN A 41 -13.24 -13.77 -3.30
N ALA A 42 -12.73 -12.55 -3.44
CA ALA A 42 -13.45 -11.44 -4.07
C ALA A 42 -13.30 -11.42 -5.60
N LYS A 43 -12.45 -12.27 -6.16
CA LYS A 43 -12.10 -12.34 -7.60
C LYS A 43 -11.72 -10.97 -8.19
N LYS A 44 -11.01 -10.15 -7.43
CA LYS A 44 -10.60 -8.80 -7.83
C LYS A 44 -9.26 -8.41 -7.24
N PHE A 45 -8.61 -7.44 -7.89
CA PHE A 45 -7.44 -6.80 -7.32
C PHE A 45 -7.82 -5.86 -6.18
N LYS A 46 -6.94 -5.83 -5.17
CA LYS A 46 -7.00 -4.95 -4.02
C LYS A 46 -5.64 -4.33 -3.76
N GLY A 47 -5.63 -3.16 -3.15
CA GLY A 47 -4.44 -2.45 -2.74
C GLY A 47 -4.48 -0.98 -3.10
N LYS A 48 -3.48 -0.21 -2.64
CA LYS A 48 -3.41 1.24 -2.87
C LYS A 48 -3.23 1.55 -4.36
N LEU A 49 -2.29 0.85 -5.02
CA LEU A 49 -1.96 1.10 -6.43
C LEU A 49 -3.10 0.71 -7.38
N SER A 50 -3.71 -0.47 -7.19
CA SER A 50 -4.83 -0.88 -8.04
C SER A 50 -5.97 0.13 -7.98
N LYS A 51 -6.31 0.66 -6.80
CA LYS A 51 -7.36 1.67 -6.65
C LYS A 51 -7.02 2.99 -7.36
N ILE A 52 -5.77 3.46 -7.22
CA ILE A 52 -5.34 4.71 -7.85
C ILE A 52 -5.34 4.55 -9.37
N ILE A 53 -4.78 3.45 -9.89
CA ILE A 53 -4.71 3.20 -11.32
C ILE A 53 -6.11 3.02 -11.93
N ASP A 54 -7.02 2.33 -11.23
CA ASP A 54 -8.42 2.24 -11.66
C ASP A 54 -9.06 3.63 -11.80
N GLN A 55 -8.83 4.53 -10.85
CA GLN A 55 -9.32 5.91 -10.92
C GLN A 55 -8.67 6.73 -12.05
N LEU A 56 -7.37 6.50 -12.34
CA LEU A 56 -6.66 7.16 -13.44
C LEU A 56 -7.15 6.67 -14.81
N CYS A 57 -7.51 5.39 -14.91
CA CYS A 57 -7.96 4.75 -16.13
C CYS A 57 -9.48 4.74 -16.30
N ALA A 58 -10.24 5.13 -15.25
CA ALA A 58 -11.69 5.19 -15.33
C ALA A 58 -12.11 6.08 -16.51
N ARG A 59 -12.96 5.54 -17.36
CA ARG A 59 -13.59 6.36 -18.40
C ARG A 59 -14.50 7.36 -17.70
N ASN A 60 -14.41 8.63 -18.11
CA ASN A 60 -15.38 9.64 -17.71
C ASN A 60 -16.76 9.16 -18.22
N ILE A 61 -17.55 8.61 -17.33
CA ILE A 61 -18.97 8.39 -17.58
C ILE A 61 -19.57 9.78 -17.46
N GLU A 62 -19.90 10.40 -18.63
CA GLU A 62 -20.72 11.61 -18.64
C GLU A 62 -22.02 11.26 -17.93
N ARG A 63 -22.22 11.86 -16.76
CA ARG A 63 -23.48 11.71 -16.02
C ARG A 63 -24.59 12.39 -16.80
N THR A 64 -25.73 11.76 -16.80
CA THR A 64 -26.93 12.38 -17.33
C THR A 64 -27.39 13.54 -16.43
N ASP A 65 -28.02 14.52 -17.00
CA ASP A 65 -28.57 15.66 -16.26
C ASP A 65 -29.49 15.22 -15.09
N GLU A 66 -30.13 14.05 -15.21
CA GLU A 66 -30.97 13.44 -14.18
C GLU A 66 -30.14 12.96 -12.94
N GLU A 67 -28.94 12.43 -13.14
CA GLU A 67 -28.05 12.01 -12.03
C GLU A 67 -27.45 13.21 -11.31
N ILE A 68 -27.20 14.31 -12.03
CA ILE A 68 -26.76 15.59 -11.47
C ILE A 68 -27.87 16.23 -10.64
N ALA A 69 -29.11 16.21 -11.12
CA ALA A 69 -30.29 16.73 -10.42
C ALA A 69 -30.65 15.94 -9.16
N ALA A 70 -30.30 14.63 -9.11
CA ALA A 70 -30.52 13.78 -7.94
C ALA A 70 -29.53 14.03 -6.78
N GLY A 71 -28.62 14.99 -6.88
CA GLY A 71 -27.71 15.39 -5.82
C GLY A 71 -26.63 14.36 -5.48
N GLN A 72 -26.36 13.42 -6.37
CA GLN A 72 -25.23 12.53 -6.20
C GLN A 72 -23.93 13.33 -6.32
N LYS A 73 -23.11 13.31 -5.25
CA LYS A 73 -21.80 13.97 -5.25
C LYS A 73 -20.98 13.44 -6.42
N GLU A 74 -20.47 14.35 -7.24
CA GLU A 74 -19.46 14.02 -8.26
C GLU A 74 -18.27 13.33 -7.58
N GLU A 75 -18.11 12.03 -7.80
CA GLU A 75 -16.83 11.39 -7.56
C GLU A 75 -15.88 11.82 -8.67
N LEU A 76 -15.05 12.80 -8.37
CA LEU A 76 -13.98 13.25 -9.26
C LEU A 76 -12.98 12.11 -9.44
N HIS A 77 -13.06 11.42 -10.57
CA HIS A 77 -12.06 10.43 -10.96
C HIS A 77 -10.74 11.14 -11.27
N LEU A 78 -9.62 10.55 -10.84
CA LEU A 78 -8.29 11.09 -11.15
C LEU A 78 -8.02 11.20 -12.66
N SER A 79 -8.76 10.47 -13.49
CA SER A 79 -8.71 10.56 -14.95
C SER A 79 -8.98 11.97 -15.51
N TYR A 80 -9.70 12.82 -14.78
CA TYR A 80 -9.86 14.24 -15.15
C TYR A 80 -8.55 15.03 -15.16
N LEU A 81 -7.53 14.56 -14.48
CA LEU A 81 -6.21 15.20 -14.42
C LEU A 81 -5.36 14.87 -15.65
N LEU A 82 -5.76 13.86 -16.42
CA LEU A 82 -5.01 13.35 -17.56
C LEU A 82 -5.64 13.80 -18.87
N ASP A 83 -4.78 13.93 -19.89
CA ASP A 83 -5.27 14.13 -21.25
C ASP A 83 -5.81 12.80 -21.79
N ALA A 84 -7.08 12.78 -22.18
CA ALA A 84 -7.72 11.59 -22.76
C ALA A 84 -7.01 11.09 -24.03
N ASN A 85 -6.32 12.00 -24.75
CA ASN A 85 -5.62 11.72 -25.99
C ASN A 85 -4.16 11.33 -25.80
N GLN A 86 -3.63 11.37 -24.55
CA GLN A 86 -2.23 10.97 -24.34
C GLN A 86 -2.04 9.47 -24.62
N PRO A 87 -0.95 9.11 -25.32
CA PRO A 87 -0.71 7.72 -25.70
C PRO A 87 -0.38 6.83 -24.50
N GLU A 88 0.27 7.37 -23.48
CA GLU A 88 0.74 6.65 -22.30
C GLU A 88 0.56 7.47 -21.01
N ILE A 89 0.32 6.76 -19.92
CA ILE A 89 0.26 7.29 -18.56
C ILE A 89 1.50 6.77 -17.83
N HIS A 90 2.39 7.68 -17.44
CA HIS A 90 3.62 7.31 -16.71
C HIS A 90 3.43 7.47 -15.21
N ILE A 91 3.70 6.40 -14.47
CA ILE A 91 3.58 6.35 -13.02
C ILE A 91 4.93 5.97 -12.42
N ASP A 92 5.52 6.87 -11.67
CA ASP A 92 6.72 6.61 -10.88
C ASP A 92 6.32 6.31 -9.43
N ILE A 93 6.65 5.10 -8.95
CA ILE A 93 6.32 4.65 -7.61
C ILE A 93 7.61 4.66 -6.80
N LEU A 94 7.67 5.52 -5.78
CA LEU A 94 8.86 5.74 -4.98
C LEU A 94 8.63 5.26 -3.55
N PHE A 95 9.50 4.36 -3.09
CA PHE A 95 9.57 3.93 -1.70
C PHE A 95 10.83 4.45 -1.03
N CYS A 96 10.71 5.08 0.14
CA CYS A 96 11.89 5.45 0.91
C CYS A 96 12.66 4.21 1.36
N MET A 97 11.95 3.17 1.80
CA MET A 97 12.53 1.86 2.12
C MET A 97 11.66 0.71 1.58
N ALA A 98 12.30 -0.31 1.02
CA ALA A 98 11.62 -1.53 0.61
C ALA A 98 12.52 -2.75 0.69
N THR A 99 11.91 -3.94 0.80
CA THR A 99 12.58 -5.21 0.60
C THR A 99 12.56 -5.60 -0.88
N ASP A 100 13.49 -6.46 -1.32
CA ASP A 100 13.45 -7.04 -2.67
C ASP A 100 12.19 -7.88 -2.88
N LYS A 101 11.69 -8.55 -1.84
CA LYS A 101 10.40 -9.27 -1.85
C LYS A 101 9.25 -8.33 -2.22
N ALA A 102 9.20 -7.15 -1.60
CA ALA A 102 8.15 -6.17 -1.88
C ALA A 102 8.20 -5.66 -3.31
N GLU A 103 9.37 -5.29 -3.80
CA GLU A 103 9.57 -4.81 -5.17
C GLU A 103 9.11 -5.86 -6.20
N LYS A 104 9.55 -7.13 -6.04
CA LYS A 104 9.13 -8.26 -6.88
C LYS A 104 7.62 -8.49 -6.84
N ASN A 105 7.01 -8.47 -5.64
CA ASN A 105 5.58 -8.70 -5.49
C ASN A 105 4.74 -7.57 -6.09
N ILE A 106 5.17 -6.31 -5.93
CA ILE A 106 4.48 -5.15 -6.50
C ILE A 106 4.59 -5.19 -8.02
N SER A 107 5.79 -5.42 -8.58
CA SER A 107 5.99 -5.51 -10.02
C SER A 107 5.09 -6.58 -10.63
N LYS A 108 5.19 -7.82 -10.12
CA LYS A 108 4.35 -8.91 -10.60
C LYS A 108 2.86 -8.61 -10.46
N GLY A 109 2.44 -8.08 -9.30
CA GLY A 109 1.03 -7.76 -9.05
C GLY A 109 0.50 -6.66 -9.96
N LEU A 110 1.34 -5.67 -10.31
CA LEU A 110 0.98 -4.61 -11.26
C LEU A 110 0.89 -5.16 -12.69
N ASP A 111 1.85 -5.97 -13.12
CA ASP A 111 1.81 -6.59 -14.46
C ASP A 111 0.53 -7.42 -14.63
N ASP A 112 0.23 -8.29 -13.67
CA ASP A 112 -0.99 -9.10 -13.65
C ASP A 112 -2.27 -8.23 -13.62
N PHE A 113 -2.24 -7.12 -12.89
CA PHE A 113 -3.36 -6.20 -12.78
C PHE A 113 -3.60 -5.44 -14.09
N LEU A 114 -2.55 -4.86 -14.66
CA LEU A 114 -2.64 -4.07 -15.88
C LEU A 114 -3.10 -4.93 -17.06
N ASP A 115 -2.58 -6.16 -17.16
CA ASP A 115 -2.96 -7.11 -18.19
C ASP A 115 -4.45 -7.51 -18.07
N LYS A 116 -4.89 -7.93 -16.87
CA LYS A 116 -6.28 -8.33 -16.64
C LYS A 116 -7.29 -7.21 -16.83
N GLN A 117 -6.91 -5.95 -16.57
CA GLN A 117 -7.79 -4.80 -16.77
C GLN A 117 -7.70 -4.20 -18.17
N GLY A 118 -6.75 -4.65 -18.98
CA GLY A 118 -6.52 -4.11 -20.33
C GLY A 118 -5.96 -2.67 -20.32
N TYR A 119 -5.23 -2.29 -19.26
CA TYR A 119 -4.67 -0.94 -19.11
C TYR A 119 -3.33 -0.77 -19.83
N ASN A 120 -3.30 -1.07 -21.11
CA ASN A 120 -2.07 -1.11 -21.94
C ASN A 120 -1.34 0.24 -22.06
N LYS A 121 -2.04 1.35 -21.77
CA LYS A 121 -1.48 2.71 -21.81
C LYS A 121 -0.67 3.05 -20.52
N VAL A 122 -0.81 2.29 -19.46
CA VAL A 122 -0.11 2.54 -18.20
C VAL A 122 1.28 1.98 -18.28
N LYS A 123 2.29 2.84 -18.00
CA LYS A 123 3.69 2.47 -17.82
C LYS A 123 4.09 2.87 -16.41
N TYR A 124 4.84 2.02 -15.73
CA TYR A 124 5.26 2.32 -14.37
C TYR A 124 6.75 2.02 -14.18
N HIS A 125 7.34 2.72 -13.20
CA HIS A 125 8.68 2.43 -12.67
C HIS A 125 8.61 2.40 -11.16
N ILE A 126 9.35 1.46 -10.56
CA ILE A 126 9.48 1.37 -9.10
C ILE A 126 10.89 1.85 -8.74
N HIS A 127 10.93 2.82 -7.83
CA HIS A 127 12.15 3.39 -7.28
C HIS A 127 12.23 3.09 -5.80
N VAL A 128 13.33 2.53 -5.35
CA VAL A 128 13.60 2.26 -3.93
C VAL A 128 14.85 3.01 -3.52
N VAL A 129 14.71 3.95 -2.57
CA VAL A 129 15.85 4.76 -2.10
C VAL A 129 16.80 3.92 -1.26
N GLN A 130 16.24 3.14 -0.31
CA GLN A 130 17.01 2.25 0.54
C GLN A 130 16.42 0.85 0.50
N LYS A 131 17.19 -0.11 0.00
CA LYS A 131 16.82 -1.53 0.07
C LYS A 131 17.16 -2.09 1.43
N LEU A 132 16.23 -2.83 2.00
CA LEU A 132 16.45 -3.61 3.21
C LEU A 132 17.03 -4.96 2.83
N ASP A 133 18.10 -5.33 3.51
CA ASP A 133 18.77 -6.61 3.27
C ASP A 133 17.86 -7.79 3.66
N GLU A 134 17.74 -8.75 2.76
CA GLU A 134 16.97 -9.99 3.00
C GLU A 134 17.60 -10.85 4.12
N SER A 135 18.89 -10.67 4.41
CA SER A 135 19.59 -11.36 5.51
C SER A 135 18.97 -11.04 6.88
N LEU A 136 18.41 -9.83 7.07
CA LEU A 136 17.77 -9.42 8.33
C LEU A 136 16.69 -10.41 8.79
N SER A 137 15.84 -10.84 7.88
CA SER A 137 14.79 -11.82 8.18
C SER A 137 15.38 -13.21 8.43
N THR A 138 16.41 -13.58 7.64
CA THR A 138 17.10 -14.87 7.75
C THR A 138 17.86 -14.98 9.06
N ASP A 139 18.55 -13.92 9.46
CA ASP A 139 19.31 -13.88 10.72
C ASP A 139 18.38 -14.03 11.92
N ILE A 140 17.23 -13.31 11.90
CA ILE A 140 16.21 -13.41 12.96
C ILE A 140 15.63 -14.83 13.03
N THR A 141 15.22 -15.38 11.90
CA THR A 141 14.57 -16.71 11.87
C THR A 141 15.56 -17.85 12.05
N GLY A 142 16.84 -17.61 11.80
CA GLY A 142 17.93 -18.55 12.01
C GLY A 142 18.48 -18.61 13.43
N ASP A 143 18.12 -17.65 14.30
CA ASP A 143 18.53 -17.63 15.70
C ASP A 143 17.55 -18.41 16.59
N PRO A 144 17.93 -19.61 17.10
CA PRO A 144 17.02 -20.42 17.92
C PRO A 144 16.63 -19.80 19.25
N GLU A 145 17.50 -18.99 19.84
CA GLU A 145 17.20 -18.35 21.14
C GLU A 145 16.22 -17.19 20.95
N LEU A 146 16.42 -16.39 19.93
CA LEU A 146 15.48 -15.34 19.57
C LEU A 146 14.12 -15.92 19.18
N MET A 147 14.11 -17.00 18.38
CA MET A 147 12.85 -17.66 17.99
C MET A 147 12.06 -18.19 19.19
N LYS A 148 12.72 -18.75 20.21
CA LYS A 148 12.03 -19.14 21.47
C LYS A 148 11.35 -17.97 22.16
N VAL A 149 11.95 -16.78 22.09
CA VAL A 149 11.33 -15.55 22.64
C VAL A 149 10.14 -15.13 21.79
N LEU A 150 10.31 -15.06 20.47
CA LEU A 150 9.25 -14.63 19.54
C LEU A 150 8.03 -15.56 19.54
N GLU A 151 8.25 -16.87 19.67
CA GLU A 151 7.20 -17.89 19.71
C GLU A 151 6.46 -17.95 21.05
N ASN A 152 6.98 -17.32 22.08
CA ASN A 152 6.37 -17.35 23.41
C ASN A 152 5.02 -16.57 23.39
N PRO A 153 3.89 -17.24 23.67
CA PRO A 153 2.57 -16.62 23.60
C PRO A 153 2.39 -15.44 24.56
N LYS A 154 3.26 -15.33 25.57
CA LYS A 154 3.27 -14.20 26.51
C LYS A 154 3.51 -12.86 25.80
N TYR A 155 4.28 -12.86 24.72
CA TYR A 155 4.65 -11.66 23.97
C TYR A 155 3.81 -11.45 22.72
N LEU A 156 2.77 -12.26 22.49
CA LEU A 156 1.91 -12.18 21.34
C LEU A 156 0.47 -11.91 21.74
N HIS A 157 -0.06 -10.80 21.28
CA HIS A 157 -1.46 -10.44 21.51
C HIS A 157 -2.41 -11.42 20.80
N GLN A 158 -3.45 -11.88 21.49
CA GLN A 158 -4.39 -12.87 20.95
C GLN A 158 -5.10 -12.33 19.69
N ASN A 159 -5.42 -11.03 19.67
CA ASN A 159 -6.13 -10.39 18.55
C ASN A 159 -5.35 -10.40 17.24
N LEU A 160 -4.02 -10.53 17.23
CA LEU A 160 -3.26 -10.67 15.98
C LEU A 160 -3.63 -11.93 15.20
N LYS A 161 -3.99 -13.01 15.90
CA LYS A 161 -4.42 -14.25 15.27
C LYS A 161 -5.80 -14.10 14.59
N ASP A 162 -6.62 -13.18 15.10
CA ASP A 162 -7.99 -12.93 14.64
C ASP A 162 -8.10 -11.75 13.69
N ASP A 163 -7.06 -10.91 13.58
CA ASP A 163 -7.04 -9.76 12.69
C ASP A 163 -7.14 -10.19 11.22
N THR A 164 -8.19 -9.68 10.56
CA THR A 164 -8.44 -9.93 9.14
C THR A 164 -7.28 -9.47 8.25
N ALA A 165 -6.57 -8.41 8.62
CA ALA A 165 -5.41 -7.91 7.90
C ALA A 165 -4.25 -8.93 7.92
N TYR A 166 -4.05 -9.59 9.06
CA TYR A 166 -3.06 -10.67 9.17
C TYR A 166 -3.47 -11.90 8.38
N LYS A 167 -4.75 -12.29 8.40
CA LYS A 167 -5.26 -13.43 7.60
C LYS A 167 -5.05 -13.21 6.10
N VAL A 168 -5.17 -12.00 5.62
CA VAL A 168 -4.88 -11.64 4.22
C VAL A 168 -3.41 -11.84 3.86
N GLY A 169 -2.50 -11.68 4.82
CA GLY A 169 -1.07 -11.94 4.64
C GLY A 169 -0.71 -13.43 4.58
N SER A 170 -1.66 -14.36 4.77
CA SER A 170 -1.40 -15.80 4.87
C SER A 170 -0.42 -16.14 6.01
N VAL A 171 -0.60 -15.51 7.16
CA VAL A 171 0.34 -15.59 8.28
C VAL A 171 0.10 -16.85 9.10
N ASN A 172 1.00 -17.81 8.99
CA ASN A 172 1.03 -18.98 9.87
C ASN A 172 1.78 -18.69 11.18
N LYS A 173 2.74 -17.76 11.12
CA LYS A 173 3.61 -17.36 12.22
C LYS A 173 3.43 -15.87 12.54
N PRO A 174 2.32 -15.48 13.21
CA PRO A 174 2.00 -14.06 13.45
C PRO A 174 3.07 -13.31 14.24
N TYR A 175 3.88 -14.01 15.02
CA TYR A 175 5.01 -13.45 15.75
C TYR A 175 6.16 -12.92 14.86
N LEU A 176 6.16 -13.27 13.57
CA LEU A 176 7.10 -12.75 12.57
C LEU A 176 6.58 -11.50 11.84
N GLY A 177 5.44 -10.95 12.25
CA GLY A 177 4.83 -9.80 11.60
C GLY A 177 4.03 -10.16 10.34
N PHE A 178 3.41 -9.15 9.73
CA PHE A 178 2.59 -9.34 8.55
C PHE A 178 3.39 -9.96 7.40
N ASP A 179 2.81 -11.00 6.78
CA ASP A 179 3.45 -11.78 5.70
C ASP A 179 4.78 -12.41 6.09
N GLU A 180 4.96 -12.69 7.39
CA GLU A 180 6.17 -13.32 7.96
C GLU A 180 7.47 -12.61 7.55
N CYS A 181 7.41 -11.27 7.43
CA CYS A 181 8.56 -10.49 6.98
C CYS A 181 9.71 -10.46 7.98
N ALA A 182 9.46 -10.72 9.26
CA ALA A 182 10.45 -10.80 10.34
C ALA A 182 11.45 -9.62 10.37
N LEU A 183 10.96 -8.39 10.24
CA LEU A 183 11.80 -7.21 10.14
C LEU A 183 11.93 -6.48 11.47
N PRO A 184 13.14 -6.03 11.86
CA PRO A 184 13.35 -5.21 13.04
C PRO A 184 13.23 -3.70 12.71
N VAL A 185 12.20 -3.30 11.95
CA VAL A 185 12.07 -1.92 11.45
C VAL A 185 11.12 -1.10 12.31
N VAL A 186 11.61 0.08 12.72
CA VAL A 186 10.84 1.11 13.41
C VAL A 186 11.04 2.42 12.67
N LEU A 187 9.94 3.06 12.26
CA LEU A 187 9.96 4.37 11.62
C LEU A 187 9.70 5.45 12.66
N SER A 188 10.21 6.66 12.44
CA SER A 188 10.09 7.77 13.39
C SER A 188 8.65 8.15 13.73
N HIS A 189 7.71 7.87 12.84
CA HIS A 189 6.29 8.21 12.98
C HIS A 189 5.39 7.02 13.29
N ASN A 190 5.86 5.78 13.07
CA ASN A 190 5.10 4.56 13.38
C ASN A 190 5.94 3.29 13.19
N THR A 191 5.53 2.18 13.80
CA THR A 191 6.12 0.87 13.54
C THR A 191 5.26 0.10 12.53
N PRO A 192 5.82 -0.36 11.39
CA PRO A 192 5.08 -1.10 10.38
C PRO A 192 4.57 -2.46 10.92
N ASN A 193 3.44 -2.93 10.41
CA ASN A 193 2.90 -4.25 10.79
C ASN A 193 3.71 -5.44 10.23
N ASN A 194 4.61 -5.20 9.29
CA ASN A 194 5.58 -6.19 8.80
C ASN A 194 6.76 -6.38 9.76
N SER A 195 6.93 -5.47 10.72
CA SER A 195 7.93 -5.59 11.77
C SER A 195 7.50 -6.61 12.82
N LEU A 196 8.48 -7.15 13.53
CA LEU A 196 8.25 -8.09 14.62
C LEU A 196 7.25 -7.52 15.63
N PRO A 197 6.15 -8.22 15.96
CA PRO A 197 5.13 -7.73 16.89
C PRO A 197 5.67 -7.39 18.27
N ILE A 198 6.68 -8.10 18.74
CA ILE A 198 7.34 -7.81 20.03
C ILE A 198 7.85 -6.36 20.12
N LEU A 199 8.11 -5.70 19.01
CA LEU A 199 8.58 -4.31 19.00
C LEU A 199 7.46 -3.30 19.26
N TRP A 200 6.21 -3.59 18.89
CA TRP A 200 5.15 -2.57 18.85
C TRP A 200 3.83 -2.97 19.50
N GLN A 201 3.69 -4.22 19.84
CA GLN A 201 2.42 -4.74 20.34
C GLN A 201 2.36 -4.65 21.85
N ASP A 202 1.22 -4.17 22.37
CA ASP A 202 0.87 -4.27 23.78
C ASP A 202 -0.02 -5.50 24.00
N THR A 203 0.14 -6.19 25.12
CA THR A 203 -0.79 -7.25 25.54
C THR A 203 -1.98 -6.63 26.27
N ASP A 204 -3.19 -7.18 26.09
CA ASP A 204 -4.44 -6.65 26.66
C ASP A 204 -4.47 -6.58 28.20
N ASN A 205 -3.64 -7.38 28.85
CA ASN A 205 -3.50 -7.32 30.30
C ASN A 205 -2.40 -6.33 30.63
N ASP A 206 -2.78 -5.15 31.06
CA ASP A 206 -1.94 -4.00 31.43
C ASP A 206 -0.67 -4.29 32.26
N GLN A 207 -0.40 -5.55 32.59
CA GLN A 207 0.61 -5.94 33.54
C GLN A 207 1.76 -6.77 32.98
N GLU A 208 1.69 -7.32 31.76
CA GLU A 208 2.68 -8.32 31.37
C GLU A 208 3.69 -7.91 30.31
N PHE A 209 3.27 -7.19 29.26
CA PHE A 209 4.19 -6.78 28.21
C PHE A 209 3.72 -5.53 27.48
N LYS A 210 4.63 -4.56 27.29
CA LYS A 210 4.44 -3.38 26.47
C LYS A 210 5.50 -3.33 25.38
N GLY A 211 5.08 -3.12 24.13
CA GLY A 211 6.00 -2.90 23.03
C GLY A 211 6.88 -1.68 23.27
N LEU A 212 8.16 -1.77 22.90
CA LEU A 212 9.11 -0.66 23.02
C LEU A 212 8.73 0.53 22.12
N PHE A 213 8.05 0.26 21.03
CA PHE A 213 7.68 1.23 19.97
C PHE A 213 6.21 1.03 19.60
N PRO A 214 5.25 1.41 20.46
CA PRO A 214 3.84 1.17 20.22
C PRO A 214 3.37 1.85 18.95
N ARG A 215 2.48 1.19 18.22
CA ARG A 215 1.89 1.77 17.02
C ARG A 215 0.91 2.87 17.37
N ILE A 216 1.02 3.97 16.65
CA ILE A 216 0.05 5.07 16.76
C ILE A 216 -1.15 4.70 15.88
N SER A 217 -2.32 4.53 16.52
CA SER A 217 -3.59 4.38 15.79
C SER A 217 -3.89 5.71 15.09
N ARG A 218 -4.00 5.67 13.78
CA ARG A 218 -4.53 6.80 13.01
C ARG A 218 -6.05 6.71 13.09
N HIS A 219 -6.65 7.61 13.83
CA HIS A 219 -8.10 7.82 13.88
C HIS A 219 -8.57 8.59 12.64
#